data_1044da21242b1ea91e3c24378bc25127
#
_entry.id   1044da21242b1ea91e3c24378bc25127
#
_cell.length_a   1.000
_cell.length_b   1.000
_cell.length_c   1.000
_cell.angle_alpha   90.00
_cell.angle_beta   90.00
_cell.angle_gamma   90.00
#
_symmetry.space_group_name_H-M   'P 1'
#
loop_
_entity.id
_entity.type
_entity.pdbx_description
1 polymer ?
#
loop_
_entity_poly.entity_id
_entity_poly.type
_entity_poly.pdbx_seq_one_letter_code
_entity_poly.pdbx_strand_id
1 'polypeptide(L)'
;MLKPNNYRIRDWNWLIMKVERHSQNYCFCWLTLGGRLTLVKSVLSSIPYYWFPLVLVPCAILSKIRSKIFNFLWAGASNAKKMHLISWIHLVMPKVMGGWGIKHLYWFNVVLCLKYFWRGLDGNSLWSQLLKEKYLKKITIVD
;
A
#
# COMPACT_ATOMS: atom_id res chain seq x y z
N MET A 1 18.40 -7.66 0.92
CA MET A 1 18.43 -8.97 1.58
C MET A 1 17.08 -9.19 2.25
N LEU A 2 16.17 -9.91 1.58
CA LEU A 2 14.84 -10.20 2.10
C LEU A 2 15.00 -11.28 3.18
N LYS A 3 14.91 -10.92 4.44
CA LYS A 3 14.83 -11.90 5.54
C LYS A 3 13.40 -12.47 5.54
N PRO A 4 13.24 -13.79 5.36
CA PRO A 4 11.92 -14.42 5.39
C PRO A 4 11.50 -14.61 6.83
N ASN A 5 10.95 -13.90 7.56
CA ASN A 5 10.39 -13.97 8.91
C ASN A 5 10.91 -12.90 9.87
N ASN A 6 9.97 -12.15 10.39
CA ASN A 6 10.04 -11.15 11.46
C ASN A 6 10.36 -9.71 11.04
N TYR A 7 9.69 -9.17 10.03
CA TYR A 7 9.52 -7.72 10.00
C TYR A 7 8.63 -7.31 11.19
N ARG A 8 9.28 -6.79 12.23
CA ARG A 8 8.55 -6.21 13.35
C ARG A 8 7.81 -4.96 12.86
N ILE A 9 6.72 -4.62 13.51
CA ILE A 9 5.94 -3.40 13.20
C ILE A 9 6.84 -2.15 13.18
N ARG A 10 7.92 -2.14 13.98
CA ARG A 10 8.91 -1.04 14.01
C ARG A 10 9.65 -0.85 12.68
N ASP A 11 9.91 -1.94 11.95
CA ASP A 11 10.67 -1.89 10.70
C ASP A 11 9.88 -1.21 9.57
N TRP A 12 8.57 -1.06 9.74
CA TRP A 12 7.67 -0.40 8.80
C TRP A 12 7.43 1.10 9.09
N ASN A 13 7.96 1.61 10.20
CA ASN A 13 7.76 3.02 10.58
C ASN A 13 8.28 3.98 9.51
N TRP A 14 9.38 3.63 8.85
CA TRP A 14 9.91 4.43 7.75
C TRP A 14 8.90 4.60 6.60
N LEU A 15 8.10 3.57 6.28
CA LEU A 15 7.08 3.64 5.24
C LEU A 15 5.96 4.60 5.64
N ILE A 16 5.51 4.53 6.90
CA ILE A 16 4.52 5.47 7.45
C ILE A 16 5.05 6.89 7.41
N MET A 17 6.29 7.11 7.87
CA MET A 17 6.95 8.41 7.83
C MET A 17 7.12 8.95 6.41
N LYS A 18 7.40 8.08 5.44
CA LYS A 18 7.50 8.46 4.04
C LYS A 18 6.16 8.94 3.49
N VAL A 19 5.07 8.22 3.76
CA VAL A 19 3.71 8.66 3.38
C VAL A 19 3.36 10.00 4.06
N GLU A 20 3.67 10.14 5.33
CA GLU A 20 3.41 11.37 6.10
C GLU A 20 4.20 12.56 5.56
N ARG A 21 5.49 12.40 5.28
CA ARG A 21 6.34 13.44 4.70
C ARG A 21 5.80 13.91 3.35
N HIS A 22 5.39 12.99 2.48
CA HIS A 22 4.79 13.37 1.21
C HIS A 22 3.43 14.04 1.39
N SER A 23 2.61 13.59 2.34
CA SER A 23 1.33 14.26 2.62
C SER A 23 1.54 15.69 3.12
N GLN A 24 2.55 15.95 3.95
CA GLN A 24 2.90 17.29 4.44
C GLN A 24 3.44 18.20 3.33
N ASN A 25 4.30 17.67 2.45
CA ASN A 25 4.86 18.44 1.33
C ASN A 25 3.78 18.92 0.34
N TYR A 26 2.69 18.18 0.19
CA TYR A 26 1.57 18.53 -0.69
C TYR A 26 0.40 19.20 0.05
N CYS A 27 0.62 19.60 1.29
CA CYS A 27 -0.35 20.31 2.12
C CYS A 27 -0.51 21.77 1.72
N PHE A 28 -0.91 22.03 0.48
CA PHE A 28 -1.31 23.37 0.07
C PHE A 28 -2.73 23.65 0.58
N CYS A 29 -2.87 24.71 1.39
CA CYS A 29 -4.16 25.07 1.99
C CYS A 29 -5.27 25.40 0.98
N TRP A 30 -4.92 25.72 -0.26
CA TRP A 30 -5.82 26.04 -1.38
C TRP A 30 -6.11 24.86 -2.30
N LEU A 31 -5.63 23.65 -1.98
CA LEU A 31 -5.91 22.49 -2.79
C LEU A 31 -7.35 22.03 -2.57
N THR A 32 -8.13 22.02 -3.65
CA THR A 32 -9.53 21.53 -3.64
C THR A 32 -9.59 20.03 -3.28
N LEU A 33 -10.74 19.55 -2.86
CA LEU A 33 -10.96 18.15 -2.54
C LEU A 33 -10.62 17.22 -3.73
N GLY A 34 -10.97 17.63 -4.96
CA GLY A 34 -10.62 16.89 -6.18
C GLY A 34 -9.10 16.81 -6.39
N GLY A 35 -8.38 17.89 -6.17
CA GLY A 35 -6.92 17.91 -6.23
C GLY A 35 -6.28 16.99 -5.19
N ARG A 36 -6.79 16.99 -3.95
CA ARG A 36 -6.33 16.07 -2.91
C ARG A 36 -6.61 14.61 -3.28
N LEU A 37 -7.79 14.32 -3.84
CA LEU A 37 -8.13 12.98 -4.30
C LEU A 37 -7.16 12.50 -5.41
N THR A 38 -6.81 13.37 -6.34
CA THR A 38 -5.83 13.07 -7.39
C THR A 38 -4.46 12.77 -6.79
N LEU A 39 -3.98 13.56 -5.83
CA LEU A 39 -2.72 13.30 -5.12
C LEU A 39 -2.77 12.01 -4.31
N VAL A 40 -3.87 11.69 -3.65
CA VAL A 40 -4.05 10.42 -2.96
C VAL A 40 -3.88 9.26 -3.92
N LYS A 41 -4.51 9.32 -5.09
CA LYS A 41 -4.45 8.23 -6.09
C LYS A 41 -3.09 8.10 -6.77
N SER A 42 -2.47 9.21 -7.14
CA SER A 42 -1.23 9.23 -7.92
C SER A 42 0.02 9.05 -7.05
N VAL A 43 0.09 9.71 -5.90
CA VAL A 43 1.30 9.77 -5.08
C VAL A 43 1.18 8.95 -3.81
N LEU A 44 0.24 9.27 -2.94
CA LEU A 44 0.19 8.67 -1.60
C LEU A 44 -0.12 7.16 -1.65
N SER A 45 -0.95 6.73 -2.58
CA SER A 45 -1.24 5.30 -2.77
C SER A 45 -0.10 4.56 -3.48
N SER A 46 0.68 5.22 -4.33
CA SER A 46 1.77 4.57 -5.07
C SER A 46 2.94 4.20 -4.16
N ILE A 47 3.22 4.98 -3.12
CA ILE A 47 4.34 4.74 -2.20
C ILE A 47 4.31 3.32 -1.60
N PRO A 48 3.23 2.84 -0.96
CA PRO A 48 3.17 1.49 -0.46
C PRO A 48 3.12 0.44 -1.57
N TYR A 49 2.59 0.75 -2.75
CA TYR A 49 2.46 -0.21 -3.85
C TYR A 49 3.77 -0.77 -4.37
N TYR A 50 4.87 -0.03 -4.27
CA TYR A 50 6.19 -0.52 -4.64
C TYR A 50 6.68 -1.68 -3.75
N TRP A 51 6.22 -1.72 -2.50
CA TRP A 51 6.63 -2.73 -1.52
C TRP A 51 5.69 -3.92 -1.45
N PHE A 52 4.45 -3.74 -1.88
CA PHE A 52 3.42 -4.76 -1.84
C PHE A 52 3.77 -6.06 -2.59
N PRO A 53 4.45 -6.03 -3.73
CA PRO A 53 4.84 -7.26 -4.42
C PRO A 53 5.90 -8.08 -3.69
N LEU A 54 6.69 -7.43 -2.85
CA LEU A 54 7.87 -8.03 -2.22
C LEU A 54 7.55 -8.66 -0.86
N VAL A 55 6.59 -8.09 -0.14
CA VAL A 55 6.28 -8.50 1.24
C VAL A 55 4.81 -8.26 1.55
N LEU A 56 4.22 -9.20 2.27
CA LEU A 56 2.88 -9.06 2.83
C LEU A 56 2.94 -8.12 4.02
N VAL A 57 2.45 -6.90 3.84
CA VAL A 57 2.50 -5.85 4.86
C VAL A 57 1.47 -6.12 5.97
N PRO A 58 1.85 -6.04 7.25
CA PRO A 58 0.92 -6.26 8.36
C PRO A 58 -0.29 -5.32 8.32
N CYS A 59 -1.48 -5.83 8.64
CA CYS A 59 -2.73 -5.05 8.63
C CYS A 59 -2.67 -3.80 9.51
N ALA A 60 -1.95 -3.86 10.65
CA ALA A 60 -1.76 -2.72 11.54
C ALA A 60 -1.05 -1.54 10.84
N ILE A 61 -0.08 -1.82 9.98
CA ILE A 61 0.63 -0.79 9.20
C ILE A 61 -0.27 -0.23 8.11
N LEU A 62 -0.98 -1.10 7.39
CA LEU A 62 -1.95 -0.68 6.36
C LEU A 62 -3.06 0.20 6.94
N SER A 63 -3.53 -0.10 8.15
CA SER A 63 -4.50 0.71 8.87
C SER A 63 -3.95 2.10 9.21
N LYS A 64 -2.70 2.20 9.64
CA LYS A 64 -2.03 3.48 9.90
C LYS A 64 -1.86 4.30 8.62
N ILE A 65 -1.41 3.68 7.53
CA ILE A 65 -1.27 4.33 6.23
C ILE A 65 -2.65 4.82 5.73
N ARG A 66 -3.67 3.97 5.83
CA ARG A 66 -5.06 4.34 5.50
C ARG A 66 -5.53 5.57 6.28
N SER A 67 -5.31 5.59 7.58
CA SER A 67 -5.68 6.71 8.44
C SER A 67 -4.98 8.00 8.02
N LYS A 68 -3.68 7.95 7.68
CA LYS A 68 -2.93 9.11 7.19
C LYS A 68 -3.47 9.64 5.85
N ILE A 69 -3.73 8.75 4.90
CA ILE A 69 -4.33 9.09 3.60
C ILE A 69 -5.72 9.71 3.78
N PHE A 70 -6.52 9.13 4.66
CA PHE A 70 -7.87 9.59 4.94
C PHE A 70 -7.88 10.97 5.59
N ASN A 71 -7.00 11.19 6.57
CA ASN A 71 -6.82 12.49 7.19
C ASN A 71 -6.36 13.56 6.19
N PHE A 72 -5.41 13.24 5.31
CA PHE A 72 -4.97 14.16 4.27
C PHE A 72 -6.12 14.56 3.34
N LEU A 73 -6.96 13.62 2.96
CA LEU A 73 -8.10 13.89 2.07
C LEU A 73 -9.06 14.93 2.67
N TRP A 74 -9.39 14.79 3.97
CA TRP A 74 -10.39 15.64 4.62
C TRP A 74 -9.81 16.88 5.30
N ALA A 75 -8.70 16.74 6.00
CA ALA A 75 -8.09 17.82 6.75
C ALA A 75 -7.19 18.73 5.89
N GLY A 76 -6.63 18.19 4.81
CA GLY A 76 -5.60 18.90 4.04
C GLY A 76 -4.37 19.21 4.91
N ALA A 77 -3.92 20.47 4.89
CA ALA A 77 -2.76 20.94 5.64
C ALA A 77 -3.01 21.15 7.14
N SER A 78 -4.25 21.27 7.56
CA SER A 78 -4.54 21.53 8.97
C SER A 78 -4.50 20.23 9.77
N ASN A 79 -3.73 20.20 10.85
CA ASN A 79 -3.77 19.11 11.85
C ASN A 79 -5.11 19.07 12.63
N ALA A 80 -6.09 19.88 12.26
CA ALA A 80 -7.40 19.88 12.84
C ALA A 80 -8.12 18.58 12.50
N LYS A 81 -8.66 17.90 13.49
CA LYS A 81 -9.61 16.79 13.32
C LYS A 81 -10.84 17.34 12.59
N LYS A 82 -10.88 17.22 11.28
CA LYS A 82 -12.08 17.55 10.51
C LYS A 82 -13.01 16.34 10.48
N MET A 83 -14.30 16.64 10.46
CA MET A 83 -15.35 15.63 10.37
C MET A 83 -15.22 14.90 9.03
N HIS A 84 -15.23 13.60 9.08
CA HIS A 84 -15.17 12.75 7.89
C HIS A 84 -16.57 12.64 7.31
N LEU A 85 -16.80 13.24 6.14
CA LEU A 85 -18.13 13.29 5.51
C LEU A 85 -18.56 11.94 4.93
N ILE A 86 -17.60 11.09 4.52
CA ILE A 86 -17.88 9.82 3.85
C ILE A 86 -17.00 8.74 4.49
N SER A 87 -17.56 7.54 4.66
CA SER A 87 -16.77 6.42 5.20
C SER A 87 -15.74 5.91 4.20
N TRP A 88 -14.67 5.29 4.71
CA TRP A 88 -13.61 4.71 3.87
C TRP A 88 -14.14 3.69 2.85
N ILE A 89 -15.16 2.92 3.22
CA ILE A 89 -15.76 1.88 2.38
C ILE A 89 -16.31 2.50 1.08
N HIS A 90 -17.04 3.60 1.19
CA HIS A 90 -17.56 4.30 0.01
C HIS A 90 -16.46 4.90 -0.88
N LEU A 91 -15.35 5.34 -0.30
CA LEU A 91 -14.21 5.84 -1.08
C LEU A 91 -13.54 4.75 -1.91
N VAL A 92 -13.52 3.53 -1.40
CA VAL A 92 -12.90 2.36 -2.04
C VAL A 92 -13.79 1.73 -3.11
N MET A 93 -15.09 1.93 -3.03
CA MET A 93 -16.03 1.39 -4.03
C MET A 93 -15.65 1.83 -5.45
N PRO A 94 -15.90 0.97 -6.47
CA PRO A 94 -15.73 1.33 -7.88
C PRO A 94 -16.58 2.56 -8.26
N LYS A 95 -16.09 3.33 -9.21
CA LYS A 95 -16.81 4.51 -9.71
C LYS A 95 -18.21 4.18 -10.26
N VAL A 96 -18.37 3.00 -10.86
CA VAL A 96 -19.67 2.51 -11.36
C VAL A 96 -20.71 2.37 -10.25
N MET A 97 -20.26 2.11 -9.02
CA MET A 97 -21.14 1.99 -7.83
C MET A 97 -21.20 3.29 -7.01
N GLY A 98 -20.81 4.42 -7.60
CA GLY A 98 -20.80 5.72 -6.89
C GLY A 98 -19.61 5.95 -5.97
N GLY A 99 -18.64 5.06 -5.95
CA GLY A 99 -17.41 5.23 -5.18
C GLY A 99 -16.35 6.11 -5.87
N TRP A 100 -15.32 6.45 -5.14
CA TRP A 100 -14.24 7.29 -5.67
C TRP A 100 -13.10 6.49 -6.33
N GLY A 101 -13.16 5.15 -6.26
CA GLY A 101 -12.21 4.26 -6.91
C GLY A 101 -10.80 4.32 -6.31
N ILE A 102 -10.67 4.55 -5.02
CA ILE A 102 -9.42 4.38 -4.28
C ILE A 102 -9.22 2.88 -4.07
N LYS A 103 -8.03 2.37 -4.35
CA LYS A 103 -7.76 0.94 -4.18
C LYS A 103 -7.71 0.56 -2.70
N HIS A 104 -8.33 -0.56 -2.36
CA HIS A 104 -8.26 -1.12 -1.02
C HIS A 104 -6.85 -1.66 -0.75
N LEU A 105 -6.11 -1.02 0.17
CA LEU A 105 -4.70 -1.30 0.41
C LEU A 105 -4.41 -2.78 0.72
N TYR A 106 -5.21 -3.40 1.58
CA TYR A 106 -5.03 -4.81 1.97
C TYR A 106 -5.21 -5.76 0.79
N TRP A 107 -6.38 -5.70 0.13
CA TRP A 107 -6.65 -6.60 -1.01
C TRP A 107 -5.67 -6.38 -2.14
N PHE A 108 -5.28 -5.13 -2.37
CA PHE A 108 -4.29 -4.81 -3.39
C PHE A 108 -2.90 -5.38 -3.06
N ASN A 109 -2.50 -5.37 -1.79
CA ASN A 109 -1.26 -6.00 -1.32
C ASN A 109 -1.30 -7.52 -1.56
N VAL A 110 -2.38 -8.21 -1.16
CA VAL A 110 -2.54 -9.65 -1.35
C VAL A 110 -2.49 -10.02 -2.83
N VAL A 111 -3.24 -9.31 -3.68
CA VAL A 111 -3.30 -9.58 -5.12
C VAL A 111 -1.92 -9.37 -5.78
N LEU A 112 -1.19 -8.32 -5.41
CA LEU A 112 0.15 -8.08 -5.95
C LEU A 112 1.13 -9.17 -5.50
N CYS A 113 1.13 -9.56 -4.23
CA CYS A 113 1.96 -10.67 -3.75
C CYS A 113 1.68 -11.96 -4.51
N LEU A 114 0.40 -12.33 -4.67
CA LEU A 114 0.00 -13.52 -5.41
C LEU A 114 0.40 -13.46 -6.88
N LYS A 115 0.20 -12.32 -7.53
CA LYS A 115 0.60 -12.11 -8.93
C LYS A 115 2.11 -12.30 -9.13
N TYR A 116 2.93 -11.74 -8.25
CA TYR A 116 4.38 -11.88 -8.36
C TYR A 116 4.85 -13.28 -8.01
N PHE A 117 4.21 -13.93 -7.02
CA PHE A 117 4.47 -15.32 -6.69
C PHE A 117 4.15 -16.23 -7.87
N TRP A 118 2.96 -16.10 -8.47
CA TRP A 118 2.54 -16.86 -9.65
C TRP A 118 3.49 -16.65 -10.83
N ARG A 119 3.85 -15.40 -11.11
CA ARG A 119 4.81 -15.09 -12.17
C ARG A 119 6.20 -15.66 -11.90
N GLY A 120 6.57 -15.84 -10.65
CA GLY A 120 7.80 -16.50 -10.24
C GLY A 120 7.78 -18.02 -10.49
N LEU A 121 6.62 -18.65 -10.36
CA LEU A 121 6.47 -20.09 -10.62
C LEU A 121 6.39 -20.43 -12.11
N ASP A 122 5.67 -19.63 -12.88
CA ASP A 122 5.30 -19.90 -14.28
C ASP A 122 6.36 -19.48 -15.30
N GLY A 123 7.36 -18.70 -14.89
CA GLY A 123 8.24 -18.00 -15.82
C GLY A 123 9.62 -18.61 -16.04
N ASN A 124 10.13 -18.41 -17.25
CA ASN A 124 11.55 -18.55 -17.60
C ASN A 124 12.34 -17.25 -17.30
N SER A 125 11.81 -16.38 -16.42
CA SER A 125 12.43 -15.13 -16.06
C SER A 125 13.56 -15.32 -15.03
N LEU A 126 14.54 -14.42 -15.02
CA LEU A 126 15.60 -14.39 -13.99
C LEU A 126 15.03 -14.42 -12.56
N TRP A 127 13.89 -13.79 -12.36
CA TRP A 127 13.18 -13.80 -11.07
C TRP A 127 12.67 -15.20 -10.70
N SER A 128 12.15 -15.97 -11.67
CA SER A 128 11.73 -17.35 -11.48
C SER A 128 12.91 -18.26 -11.10
N GLN A 129 14.04 -18.12 -11.77
CA GLN A 129 15.25 -18.86 -11.47
C GLN A 129 15.76 -18.59 -10.05
N LEU A 130 15.82 -17.31 -9.65
CA LEU A 130 16.19 -16.91 -8.30
C LEU A 130 15.25 -17.44 -7.23
N LEU A 131 13.94 -17.42 -7.48
CA LEU A 131 12.95 -17.98 -6.56
C LEU A 131 13.10 -19.50 -6.42
N LYS A 132 13.25 -20.21 -7.53
CA LYS A 132 13.45 -21.66 -7.54
C LYS A 132 14.72 -22.06 -6.81
N GLU A 133 15.82 -21.39 -7.07
CA GLU A 133 17.09 -21.70 -6.41
C GLU A 133 17.10 -21.37 -4.91
N LYS A 134 16.54 -20.24 -4.53
CA LYS A 134 16.64 -19.74 -3.16
C LYS A 134 15.58 -20.29 -2.20
N TYR A 135 14.38 -20.56 -2.71
CA TYR A 135 13.24 -20.89 -1.86
C TYR A 135 12.69 -22.30 -2.13
N LEU A 136 12.70 -22.80 -3.37
CA LEU A 136 12.12 -24.10 -3.70
C LEU A 136 13.11 -25.25 -3.53
N LYS A 137 14.42 -25.05 -3.69
CA LYS A 137 15.43 -26.08 -3.38
C LYS A 137 15.42 -26.52 -1.91
N LYS A 138 14.86 -25.71 -1.00
CA LYS A 138 14.71 -26.08 0.41
C LYS A 138 13.45 -26.91 0.71
N ILE A 139 12.54 -27.01 -0.22
CA ILE A 139 11.25 -27.73 -0.02
C ILE A 139 11.35 -29.16 -0.55
N THR A 140 12.30 -29.45 -1.41
CA THR A 140 12.49 -30.80 -2.02
C THR A 140 13.33 -31.75 -1.15
N ILE A 141 13.59 -31.44 0.10
CA ILE A 141 14.35 -32.32 1.03
C ILE A 141 13.41 -32.73 2.19
N VAL A 142 12.22 -33.18 1.87
CA VAL A 142 11.39 -33.97 2.79
C VAL A 142 10.65 -34.98 1.90
N ASP A 143 11.35 -36.05 1.52
CA ASP A 143 10.87 -37.38 1.26
C ASP A 143 11.54 -38.34 2.21
#